data_7e54f5182f074daad705763bba57df2a
#
_entry.id   7e54f5182f074daad705763bba57df2a
#
_cell.length_a   1.000
_cell.length_b   1.000
_cell.length_c   1.000
_cell.angle_alpha   90.00
_cell.angle_beta   90.00
_cell.angle_gamma   90.00
#
_symmetry.space_group_name_H-M   'P 1'
#
loop_
_entity.id
_entity.type
_entity.pdbx_description
1 polymer ?
#
loop_
_entity_poly.entity_id
_entity_poly.type
_entity_poly.pdbx_seq_one_letter_code
_entity_poly.pdbx_strand_id
1 'polypeptide(L)'
;MAFAQLTPVKEFYQEPTLHQIPSQSHFVGLRGFLVIQSFLWTFLNTLVPTAVTGTPNSDGPVYQEMLRKVVSVLFWNESLIYSAFILISARTICTPFLNKPSHDFVASSSFRRGLRLWFPSAFSLAIIYIVFTCIGTSYIDEFKTATNNTTIDTPYMIPNALAYFNSVFILFWTNKKFDLQAANYAFPSQTLWVISVLFQQSYTVYMTMVIIPYVRKSWRVKAFIGFIATAWWVDSWAWYSITGLLLADMSINMNFQMRARAGIPLGTWRGRKWRMPVWPLYTILTLAGLIMMYIWAAWRPQDVYKEVRIHTGEYSTGGLNDVVMEPGTPMARDDNYLFLLGTFLILETWSFPQAVFRNPFLMYLGRRSLSWFLVQSIIIYSVGIKIFTHLTETRNASFEAATTACFFVCLLTVIPSAEIFYRLIDFPSQAFARVTFDWIRK
;
A
#
# COMPACT_ATOMS: atom_id res chain seq x y z
N MET A 1 -31.66 22.78 21.38
CA MET A 1 -32.35 21.48 21.54
C MET A 1 -32.41 20.74 20.20
N ALA A 2 -31.27 20.27 19.68
CA ALA A 2 -31.20 19.53 18.40
C ALA A 2 -30.30 18.26 18.47
N PHE A 3 -30.03 17.78 19.69
CA PHE A 3 -29.23 16.58 19.92
C PHE A 3 -30.04 15.29 20.13
N ALA A 4 -31.36 15.34 19.98
CA ALA A 4 -32.24 14.23 20.42
C ALA A 4 -32.71 13.27 19.31
N GLN A 5 -32.12 13.33 18.10
CA GLN A 5 -32.34 12.30 17.07
C GLN A 5 -31.01 11.72 16.62
N LEU A 6 -30.20 11.31 17.58
CA LEU A 6 -29.10 10.37 17.30
C LEU A 6 -29.74 9.01 17.01
N THR A 7 -29.54 8.52 15.81
CA THR A 7 -29.84 7.14 15.39
C THR A 7 -29.44 6.16 16.50
N PRO A 8 -30.26 5.15 16.78
CA PRO A 8 -30.00 4.25 17.88
C PRO A 8 -28.64 3.56 17.71
N VAL A 9 -27.90 3.44 18.82
CA VAL A 9 -26.53 2.91 18.91
C VAL A 9 -26.35 1.58 18.15
N LYS A 10 -27.39 0.82 17.90
CA LYS A 10 -27.38 -0.42 17.11
C LYS A 10 -27.05 -0.20 15.63
N GLU A 11 -27.36 0.95 15.03
CA GLU A 11 -26.97 1.25 13.64
C GLU A 11 -25.50 1.65 13.52
N PHE A 12 -24.87 2.12 14.59
CA PHE A 12 -23.44 2.43 14.65
C PHE A 12 -22.54 1.18 14.49
N TYR A 13 -23.00 0.02 14.95
CA TYR A 13 -22.24 -1.23 14.91
C TYR A 13 -22.52 -2.10 13.69
N GLN A 14 -23.39 -1.70 12.78
CA GLN A 14 -23.51 -2.39 11.51
C GLN A 14 -22.26 -2.08 10.66
N GLU A 15 -21.39 -3.05 10.50
CA GLU A 15 -20.29 -2.98 9.53
C GLU A 15 -20.87 -2.50 8.20
N PRO A 16 -20.26 -1.47 7.57
CA PRO A 16 -20.75 -1.03 6.27
C PRO A 16 -20.75 -2.22 5.35
N THR A 17 -21.88 -2.55 4.82
CA THR A 17 -22.10 -3.70 3.95
C THR A 17 -21.36 -3.55 2.62
N LEU A 18 -20.03 -3.62 2.68
CA LEU A 18 -19.18 -3.99 1.53
C LEU A 18 -19.56 -5.40 1.03
N HIS A 19 -20.39 -6.11 1.81
CA HIS A 19 -20.94 -7.44 1.49
C HIS A 19 -21.87 -7.48 0.30
N GLN A 20 -22.37 -6.35 -0.19
CA GLN A 20 -23.42 -6.35 -1.22
C GLN A 20 -22.91 -6.38 -2.66
N ILE A 21 -21.58 -6.35 -2.90
CA ILE A 21 -21.04 -6.54 -4.23
C ILE A 21 -20.13 -7.77 -4.23
N PRO A 22 -20.65 -8.97 -4.50
CA PRO A 22 -19.85 -10.21 -4.51
C PRO A 22 -18.65 -10.17 -5.44
N SER A 23 -18.68 -9.30 -6.46
CA SER A 23 -17.61 -9.15 -7.46
C SER A 23 -16.32 -8.53 -6.94
N GLN A 24 -16.29 -7.98 -5.73
CA GLN A 24 -15.10 -7.26 -5.20
C GLN A 24 -14.44 -7.87 -3.97
N SER A 25 -15.01 -8.93 -3.43
CA SER A 25 -14.50 -9.59 -2.22
C SER A 25 -13.05 -10.07 -2.37
N HIS A 26 -12.62 -10.46 -3.56
CA HIS A 26 -11.25 -10.89 -3.83
C HIS A 26 -10.21 -9.75 -3.67
N PHE A 27 -10.57 -8.48 -3.90
CA PHE A 27 -9.65 -7.36 -3.64
C PHE A 27 -9.48 -7.08 -2.14
N VAL A 28 -10.51 -7.35 -1.34
CA VAL A 28 -10.38 -7.30 0.12
C VAL A 28 -9.42 -8.40 0.58
N GLY A 29 -9.55 -9.61 0.06
CA GLY A 29 -8.63 -10.70 0.36
C GLY A 29 -7.20 -10.44 -0.13
N LEU A 30 -7.04 -9.83 -1.31
CA LEU A 30 -5.73 -9.42 -1.80
C LEU A 30 -5.06 -8.40 -0.86
N ARG A 31 -5.82 -7.44 -0.30
CA ARG A 31 -5.31 -6.57 0.78
C ARG A 31 -4.84 -7.35 2.00
N GLY A 32 -5.58 -8.39 2.37
CA GLY A 32 -5.20 -9.26 3.49
C GLY A 32 -3.89 -10.01 3.22
N PHE A 33 -3.67 -10.46 2.00
CA PHE A 33 -2.41 -11.05 1.58
C PHE A 33 -1.25 -10.03 1.67
N LEU A 34 -1.46 -8.82 1.18
CA LEU A 34 -0.47 -7.74 1.28
C LEU A 34 -0.15 -7.34 2.72
N VAL A 35 -1.11 -7.45 3.64
CA VAL A 35 -0.86 -7.25 5.08
C VAL A 35 0.13 -8.27 5.63
N ILE A 36 -0.02 -9.55 5.26
CA ILE A 36 0.93 -10.58 5.65
C ILE A 36 2.32 -10.26 5.10
N GLN A 37 2.41 -9.89 3.84
CA GLN A 37 3.67 -9.49 3.20
C GLN A 37 4.29 -8.26 3.88
N SER A 38 3.49 -7.24 4.21
CA SER A 38 3.95 -6.05 4.91
C SER A 38 4.47 -6.37 6.32
N PHE A 39 3.82 -7.28 7.04
CA PHE A 39 4.30 -7.73 8.35
C PHE A 39 5.64 -8.48 8.22
N LEU A 40 5.74 -9.41 7.25
CA LEU A 40 6.98 -10.14 6.98
C LEU A 40 8.12 -9.19 6.61
N TRP A 41 7.85 -8.22 5.74
CA TRP A 41 8.85 -7.22 5.37
C TRP A 41 9.31 -6.41 6.57
N THR A 42 8.37 -5.83 7.36
CA THR A 42 8.72 -5.02 8.53
C THR A 42 9.52 -5.83 9.54
N PHE A 43 9.12 -7.08 9.80
CA PHE A 43 9.81 -7.97 10.72
C PHE A 43 11.22 -8.32 10.24
N LEU A 44 11.35 -8.77 8.99
CA LEU A 44 12.64 -9.18 8.43
C LEU A 44 13.58 -7.98 8.24
N ASN A 45 13.07 -6.84 7.78
CA ASN A 45 13.86 -5.63 7.64
C ASN A 45 14.44 -5.15 9.01
N THR A 46 13.69 -5.40 10.09
CA THR A 46 14.14 -5.04 11.45
C THR A 46 15.13 -6.05 12.02
N LEU A 47 14.88 -7.36 11.92
CA LEU A 47 15.67 -8.37 12.60
C LEU A 47 16.66 -9.11 11.68
N VAL A 48 16.38 -9.23 10.38
CA VAL A 48 17.18 -9.97 9.40
C VAL A 48 17.30 -9.17 8.09
N PRO A 49 17.87 -7.96 8.12
CA PRO A 49 17.87 -7.06 6.95
C PRO A 49 18.61 -7.67 5.74
N THR A 50 19.60 -8.51 5.97
CA THR A 50 20.34 -9.22 4.92
C THR A 50 19.49 -10.15 4.06
N ALA A 51 18.30 -10.56 4.54
CA ALA A 51 17.34 -11.37 3.80
C ALA A 51 16.31 -10.53 3.00
N VAL A 52 16.40 -9.20 3.03
CA VAL A 52 15.45 -8.29 2.37
C VAL A 52 16.10 -7.58 1.19
N THR A 53 15.36 -7.42 0.09
CA THR A 53 15.82 -6.63 -1.07
C THR A 53 15.79 -5.14 -0.78
N GLY A 54 16.75 -4.40 -1.38
CA GLY A 54 16.80 -2.94 -1.26
C GLY A 54 17.43 -2.42 0.01
N THR A 55 17.94 -3.29 0.88
CA THR A 55 18.64 -2.87 2.11
C THR A 55 20.13 -2.63 1.87
N PRO A 56 20.75 -1.69 2.57
CA PRO A 56 22.20 -1.47 2.49
C PRO A 56 23.01 -2.63 3.12
N ASN A 57 22.40 -3.43 4.01
CA ASN A 57 23.04 -4.58 4.63
C ASN A 57 23.10 -5.76 3.66
N SER A 58 24.23 -5.92 2.95
CA SER A 58 24.41 -6.99 1.97
C SER A 58 25.11 -8.23 2.52
N ASP A 59 25.89 -8.07 3.57
CA ASP A 59 26.78 -9.11 4.10
C ASP A 59 26.07 -9.96 5.16
N GLY A 60 25.86 -11.22 4.84
CA GLY A 60 25.18 -12.16 5.74
C GLY A 60 25.45 -13.62 5.35
N PRO A 61 24.93 -14.57 6.12
CA PRO A 61 25.01 -15.99 5.79
C PRO A 61 24.42 -16.29 4.40
N VAL A 62 24.96 -17.28 3.70
CA VAL A 62 24.56 -17.65 2.34
C VAL A 62 23.05 -17.90 2.20
N TYR A 63 22.41 -18.51 3.21
CA TYR A 63 20.98 -18.76 3.18
C TYR A 63 20.14 -17.46 3.20
N GLN A 64 20.59 -16.42 3.90
CA GLN A 64 19.91 -15.12 3.92
C GLN A 64 20.07 -14.40 2.57
N GLU A 65 21.25 -14.49 1.96
CA GLU A 65 21.49 -13.98 0.62
C GLU A 65 20.60 -14.68 -0.42
N MET A 66 20.45 -16.00 -0.33
CA MET A 66 19.52 -16.74 -1.18
C MET A 66 18.07 -16.30 -0.97
N LEU A 67 17.64 -16.13 0.27
CA LEU A 67 16.30 -15.61 0.59
C LEU A 67 16.10 -14.21 -0.02
N ARG A 68 17.09 -13.32 0.11
CA ARG A 68 17.06 -11.97 -0.48
C ARG A 68 16.89 -12.01 -1.99
N LYS A 69 17.69 -12.84 -2.68
CA LYS A 69 17.73 -12.88 -4.14
C LYS A 69 16.55 -13.63 -4.76
N VAL A 70 15.98 -14.61 -4.08
CA VAL A 70 14.96 -15.51 -4.65
C VAL A 70 13.56 -15.22 -4.10
N VAL A 71 13.40 -15.19 -2.79
CA VAL A 71 12.08 -15.17 -2.14
C VAL A 71 11.61 -13.74 -1.86
N SER A 72 12.53 -12.87 -1.41
CA SER A 72 12.24 -11.50 -1.02
C SER A 72 11.56 -10.70 -2.12
N VAL A 73 11.95 -10.92 -3.38
CA VAL A 73 11.46 -10.20 -4.55
C VAL A 73 9.92 -10.19 -4.66
N LEU A 74 9.27 -11.30 -4.30
CA LEU A 74 7.82 -11.45 -4.41
C LEU A 74 7.09 -11.40 -3.07
N PHE A 75 7.71 -11.89 -1.99
CA PHE A 75 6.99 -12.13 -0.74
C PHE A 75 7.17 -11.05 0.31
N TRP A 76 8.30 -10.31 0.31
CA TRP A 76 8.53 -9.21 1.22
C TRP A 76 9.37 -8.09 0.59
N ASN A 77 8.91 -7.63 -0.57
CA ASN A 77 9.45 -6.49 -1.28
C ASN A 77 8.59 -5.25 -0.95
N GLU A 78 9.18 -4.30 -0.23
CA GLU A 78 8.53 -3.06 0.20
C GLU A 78 7.84 -2.34 -0.96
N SER A 79 8.61 -2.05 -1.99
CA SER A 79 8.15 -1.29 -3.14
C SER A 79 6.96 -1.94 -3.85
N LEU A 80 6.98 -3.27 -4.02
CA LEU A 80 5.87 -4.03 -4.61
C LEU A 80 4.61 -3.97 -3.74
N ILE A 81 4.76 -4.18 -2.43
CA ILE A 81 3.65 -4.21 -1.47
C ILE A 81 2.91 -2.88 -1.48
N TYR A 82 3.63 -1.77 -1.36
CA TYR A 82 3.01 -0.45 -1.26
C TYR A 82 2.47 0.04 -2.60
N SER A 83 3.14 -0.26 -3.71
CA SER A 83 2.61 -0.06 -5.07
C SER A 83 1.27 -0.78 -5.26
N ALA A 84 1.18 -2.03 -4.80
CA ALA A 84 -0.07 -2.80 -4.86
C ALA A 84 -1.17 -2.17 -3.99
N PHE A 85 -0.87 -1.68 -2.78
CA PHE A 85 -1.84 -0.97 -1.94
C PHE A 85 -2.37 0.30 -2.61
N ILE A 86 -1.52 1.08 -3.28
CA ILE A 86 -1.92 2.30 -4.01
C ILE A 86 -2.88 1.94 -5.14
N LEU A 87 -2.52 0.95 -5.97
CA LEU A 87 -3.35 0.50 -7.10
C LEU A 87 -4.70 -0.07 -6.64
N ILE A 88 -4.72 -0.95 -5.62
CA ILE A 88 -5.95 -1.52 -5.06
C ILE A 88 -6.83 -0.43 -4.44
N SER A 89 -6.24 0.54 -3.73
CA SER A 89 -6.99 1.64 -3.14
C SER A 89 -7.74 2.41 -4.22
N ALA A 90 -7.05 2.82 -5.28
CA ALA A 90 -7.63 3.51 -6.42
C ALA A 90 -8.75 2.67 -7.07
N ARG A 91 -8.48 1.36 -7.33
CA ARG A 91 -9.44 0.42 -7.92
C ARG A 91 -10.72 0.28 -7.09
N THR A 92 -10.62 0.34 -5.77
CA THR A 92 -11.76 0.08 -4.89
C THR A 92 -12.58 1.32 -4.54
N ILE A 93 -11.96 2.51 -4.43
CA ILE A 93 -12.67 3.74 -4.06
C ILE A 93 -13.61 4.23 -5.16
N CYS A 94 -13.31 3.99 -6.44
CA CYS A 94 -14.12 4.43 -7.57
C CYS A 94 -15.31 3.52 -7.88
N THR A 95 -15.29 2.28 -7.43
CA THR A 95 -16.28 1.26 -7.80
C THR A 95 -17.73 1.63 -7.45
N PRO A 96 -18.06 2.15 -6.26
CA PRO A 96 -19.44 2.52 -5.97
C PRO A 96 -19.98 3.61 -6.91
N PHE A 97 -19.13 4.57 -7.28
CA PHE A 97 -19.48 5.63 -8.23
C PHE A 97 -19.69 5.07 -9.64
N LEU A 98 -18.80 4.19 -10.10
CA LEU A 98 -18.92 3.61 -11.44
C LEU A 98 -20.17 2.74 -11.61
N ASN A 99 -20.62 2.08 -10.53
CA ASN A 99 -21.87 1.32 -10.52
C ASN A 99 -23.12 2.24 -10.53
N LYS A 100 -23.09 3.34 -9.76
CA LYS A 100 -24.19 4.30 -9.66
C LYS A 100 -23.59 5.71 -9.55
N PRO A 101 -23.39 6.42 -10.68
CA PRO A 101 -22.88 7.78 -10.66
C PRO A 101 -23.80 8.72 -9.88
N SER A 102 -23.25 9.40 -8.88
CA SER A 102 -23.96 10.37 -8.05
C SER A 102 -22.98 11.42 -7.55
N HIS A 103 -23.35 12.70 -7.66
CA HIS A 103 -22.53 13.80 -7.14
C HIS A 103 -22.41 13.74 -5.62
N ASP A 104 -23.50 13.39 -4.93
CA ASP A 104 -23.53 13.20 -3.48
C ASP A 104 -22.53 12.13 -3.02
N PHE A 105 -22.40 11.06 -3.79
CA PHE A 105 -21.45 10.00 -3.48
C PHE A 105 -20.02 10.51 -3.55
N VAL A 106 -19.67 11.28 -4.60
CA VAL A 106 -18.31 11.83 -4.75
C VAL A 106 -17.99 12.78 -3.61
N ALA A 107 -18.91 13.73 -3.32
CA ALA A 107 -18.74 14.69 -2.22
C ALA A 107 -18.55 13.97 -0.88
N SER A 108 -19.43 13.02 -0.57
CA SER A 108 -19.36 12.21 0.65
C SER A 108 -18.05 11.38 0.73
N SER A 109 -17.66 10.73 -0.36
CA SER A 109 -16.47 9.89 -0.38
C SER A 109 -15.19 10.70 -0.24
N SER A 110 -15.09 11.85 -0.92
CA SER A 110 -13.94 12.76 -0.83
C SER A 110 -13.78 13.33 0.58
N PHE A 111 -14.87 13.83 1.17
CA PHE A 111 -14.84 14.36 2.53
C PHE A 111 -14.43 13.30 3.56
N ARG A 112 -15.07 12.13 3.52
CA ARG A 112 -14.81 11.03 4.46
C ARG A 112 -13.40 10.45 4.32
N ARG A 113 -12.80 10.54 3.13
CA ARG A 113 -11.45 10.00 2.89
C ARG A 113 -10.40 10.64 3.78
N GLY A 114 -10.44 11.97 3.92
CA GLY A 114 -9.54 12.71 4.79
C GLY A 114 -9.63 12.24 6.24
N LEU A 115 -10.80 12.32 6.83
CA LEU A 115 -11.01 11.94 8.22
C LEU A 115 -10.69 10.47 8.50
N ARG A 116 -11.05 9.57 7.58
CA ARG A 116 -10.80 8.14 7.70
C ARG A 116 -9.31 7.78 7.74
N LEU A 117 -8.46 8.53 7.07
CA LEU A 117 -7.01 8.31 7.11
C LEU A 117 -6.34 9.12 8.22
N TRP A 118 -6.80 10.35 8.43
CA TRP A 118 -6.19 11.27 9.40
C TRP A 118 -6.30 10.77 10.84
N PHE A 119 -7.50 10.40 11.31
CA PHE A 119 -7.69 9.96 12.68
C PHE A 119 -6.84 8.74 13.06
N PRO A 120 -6.87 7.60 12.32
CA PRO A 120 -6.03 6.46 12.67
C PRO A 120 -4.54 6.79 12.65
N SER A 121 -4.07 7.61 11.70
CA SER A 121 -2.65 8.00 11.63
C SER A 121 -2.25 8.88 12.82
N ALA A 122 -3.08 9.85 13.19
CA ALA A 122 -2.84 10.68 14.36
C ALA A 122 -2.79 9.82 15.64
N PHE A 123 -3.77 8.95 15.87
CA PHE A 123 -3.76 8.07 17.02
C PHE A 123 -2.55 7.12 17.05
N SER A 124 -2.14 6.58 15.89
CA SER A 124 -0.95 5.75 15.82
C SER A 124 0.31 6.52 16.24
N LEU A 125 0.50 7.75 15.74
CA LEU A 125 1.62 8.61 16.15
C LEU A 125 1.57 8.97 17.65
N ALA A 126 0.38 9.20 18.21
CA ALA A 126 0.21 9.42 19.65
C ALA A 126 0.61 8.19 20.45
N ILE A 127 0.20 6.99 20.03
CA ILE A 127 0.58 5.72 20.67
C ILE A 127 2.10 5.54 20.60
N ILE A 128 2.72 5.82 19.46
CA ILE A 128 4.18 5.77 19.29
C ILE A 128 4.86 6.69 20.31
N TYR A 129 4.42 7.94 20.39
CA TYR A 129 4.97 8.89 21.33
C TYR A 129 4.87 8.39 22.78
N ILE A 130 3.70 7.90 23.20
CA ILE A 130 3.47 7.37 24.55
C ILE A 130 4.36 6.15 24.80
N VAL A 131 4.35 5.18 23.91
CA VAL A 131 5.10 3.92 24.06
C VAL A 131 6.59 4.20 24.20
N PHE A 132 7.18 4.96 23.25
CA PHE A 132 8.63 5.20 23.27
C PHE A 132 9.07 6.20 24.34
N THR A 133 8.19 7.08 24.81
CA THR A 133 8.46 7.90 25.99
C THR A 133 8.50 7.03 27.26
N CYS A 134 7.59 6.08 27.41
CA CYS A 134 7.54 5.21 28.59
C CYS A 134 8.66 4.15 28.61
N ILE A 135 9.03 3.61 27.45
CA ILE A 135 9.98 2.51 27.34
C ILE A 135 11.42 3.01 27.16
N GLY A 136 11.59 4.24 26.65
CA GLY A 136 12.86 4.77 26.14
C GLY A 136 13.18 4.25 24.74
N THR A 137 14.20 4.81 24.11
CA THR A 137 14.64 4.45 22.73
C THR A 137 16.06 3.94 22.67
N SER A 138 16.86 4.03 23.76
CA SER A 138 18.28 3.67 23.80
C SER A 138 18.55 2.22 23.38
N TYR A 139 17.64 1.29 23.77
CA TYR A 139 17.78 -0.12 23.42
C TYR A 139 17.72 -0.37 21.89
N ILE A 140 17.13 0.55 21.11
CA ILE A 140 17.12 0.45 19.64
C ILE A 140 18.52 0.78 19.08
N ASP A 141 19.17 1.79 19.64
CA ASP A 141 20.53 2.17 19.25
C ASP A 141 21.55 1.09 19.67
N GLU A 142 21.36 0.50 20.84
CA GLU A 142 22.16 -0.65 21.32
C GLU A 142 21.97 -1.85 20.40
N PHE A 143 20.73 -2.20 20.06
CA PHE A 143 20.43 -3.27 19.10
C PHE A 143 21.01 -2.98 17.71
N LYS A 144 20.89 -1.75 17.19
CA LYS A 144 21.47 -1.33 15.91
C LYS A 144 22.99 -1.55 15.88
N THR A 145 23.66 -1.16 16.97
CA THR A 145 25.12 -1.32 17.11
C THR A 145 25.51 -2.79 17.25
N ALA A 146 24.81 -3.56 18.10
CA ALA A 146 25.11 -4.97 18.36
C ALA A 146 24.92 -5.86 17.13
N THR A 147 23.92 -5.55 16.29
CA THR A 147 23.60 -6.31 15.09
C THR A 147 24.23 -5.74 13.80
N ASN A 148 24.94 -4.61 13.89
CA ASN A 148 25.42 -3.84 12.74
C ASN A 148 24.33 -3.58 11.69
N ASN A 149 23.11 -3.32 12.15
CA ASN A 149 21.96 -3.12 11.29
C ASN A 149 21.82 -1.63 10.93
N THR A 150 22.09 -1.30 9.66
CA THR A 150 22.01 0.08 9.14
C THR A 150 20.63 0.45 8.59
N THR A 151 19.67 -0.49 8.58
CA THR A 151 18.32 -0.25 8.05
C THR A 151 17.34 0.28 9.09
N ILE A 152 17.69 0.17 10.37
CA ILE A 152 16.84 0.61 11.48
C ILE A 152 17.27 2.01 11.90
N ASP A 153 16.29 2.88 12.06
CA ASP A 153 16.49 4.18 12.68
C ASP A 153 15.65 4.30 13.95
N THR A 154 16.22 5.03 14.92
CA THR A 154 15.52 5.35 16.15
C THR A 154 14.38 6.31 15.85
N PRO A 155 13.12 6.00 16.23
CA PRO A 155 11.98 6.85 15.94
C PRO A 155 12.18 8.28 16.45
N TYR A 156 11.92 9.26 15.58
CA TYR A 156 12.03 10.66 15.96
C TYR A 156 10.97 11.04 16.99
N MET A 157 11.41 11.53 18.15
CA MET A 157 10.51 11.97 19.20
C MET A 157 10.06 13.41 18.94
N ILE A 158 8.77 13.58 18.63
CA ILE A 158 8.18 14.90 18.33
C ILE A 158 8.15 15.74 19.62
N PRO A 159 8.77 16.95 19.64
CA PRO A 159 9.11 17.61 20.89
C PRO A 159 7.93 18.21 21.65
N ASN A 160 6.85 18.58 20.96
CA ASN A 160 5.71 19.25 21.60
C ASN A 160 4.40 19.02 20.81
N ALA A 161 3.27 19.36 21.43
CA ALA A 161 1.94 19.16 20.84
C ALA A 161 1.73 19.94 19.54
N LEU A 162 2.26 21.15 19.41
CA LEU A 162 2.12 21.94 18.18
C LEU A 162 2.89 21.28 17.02
N ALA A 163 4.12 20.84 17.27
CA ALA A 163 4.91 20.09 16.31
C ALA A 163 4.22 18.77 15.92
N TYR A 164 3.56 18.11 16.89
CA TYR A 164 2.78 16.91 16.62
C TYR A 164 1.62 17.19 15.64
N PHE A 165 0.76 18.14 15.94
CA PHE A 165 -0.35 18.48 15.05
C PHE A 165 0.15 18.94 13.68
N ASN A 166 1.18 19.76 13.62
CA ASN A 166 1.80 20.19 12.38
C ASN A 166 2.31 19.00 11.56
N SER A 167 3.01 18.06 12.19
CA SER A 167 3.53 16.86 11.51
C SER A 167 2.41 15.98 10.96
N VAL A 168 1.32 15.80 11.73
CA VAL A 168 0.15 15.04 11.27
C VAL A 168 -0.53 15.73 10.08
N PHE A 169 -0.66 17.06 10.07
CA PHE A 169 -1.23 17.76 8.92
C PHE A 169 -0.32 17.75 7.70
N ILE A 170 0.99 17.96 7.87
CA ILE A 170 1.97 17.92 6.76
C ILE A 170 1.93 16.55 6.08
N LEU A 171 1.74 15.44 6.80
CA LEU A 171 1.60 14.11 6.25
C LEU A 171 0.58 14.05 5.10
N PHE A 172 -0.49 14.83 5.15
CA PHE A 172 -1.56 14.82 4.15
C PHE A 172 -1.40 15.87 3.05
N TRP A 173 -0.67 16.95 3.32
CA TRP A 173 -0.56 18.08 2.41
C TRP A 173 0.80 18.21 1.70
N THR A 174 1.74 17.32 1.96
CA THR A 174 3.00 17.31 1.22
C THR A 174 2.82 16.75 -0.18
N ASN A 175 3.52 17.33 -1.16
CA ASN A 175 3.42 16.94 -2.57
C ASN A 175 4.67 16.21 -3.08
N LYS A 176 5.78 16.35 -2.38
CA LYS A 176 7.07 15.76 -2.73
C LYS A 176 7.79 15.33 -1.44
N LYS A 177 8.83 14.52 -1.59
CA LYS A 177 9.67 14.08 -0.46
C LYS A 177 8.82 13.47 0.67
N PHE A 178 7.98 12.50 0.31
CA PHE A 178 7.04 11.86 1.22
C PHE A 178 7.71 11.19 2.41
N ASP A 179 8.94 10.73 2.23
CA ASP A 179 9.80 10.08 3.23
C ASP A 179 10.43 11.06 4.23
N LEU A 180 10.71 12.30 3.81
CA LEU A 180 11.43 13.30 4.62
C LEU A 180 10.54 14.06 5.62
N GLN A 181 9.41 13.50 6.02
CA GLN A 181 8.46 14.14 6.94
C GLN A 181 8.72 13.69 8.38
N ALA A 182 8.59 14.64 9.33
CA ALA A 182 8.75 14.34 10.76
C ALA A 182 7.81 13.22 11.24
N ALA A 183 6.57 13.16 10.71
CA ALA A 183 5.64 12.07 11.02
C ALA A 183 6.14 10.71 10.48
N ASN A 184 6.82 10.70 9.33
CA ASN A 184 7.40 9.48 8.78
C ASN A 184 8.60 9.02 9.60
N TYR A 185 9.50 9.93 9.99
CA TYR A 185 10.63 9.64 10.87
C TYR A 185 10.21 9.22 12.29
N ALA A 186 9.07 9.73 12.79
CA ALA A 186 8.52 9.29 14.06
C ALA A 186 7.91 7.88 14.00
N PHE A 187 7.54 7.42 12.82
CA PHE A 187 6.98 6.08 12.62
C PHE A 187 8.12 5.05 12.52
N PRO A 188 8.15 4.00 13.37
CA PRO A 188 9.33 3.13 13.52
C PRO A 188 9.88 2.54 12.23
N SER A 189 9.03 2.07 11.33
CA SER A 189 9.45 1.51 10.03
C SER A 189 9.59 2.55 8.92
N GLN A 190 9.36 3.83 9.21
CA GLN A 190 9.39 4.95 8.25
C GLN A 190 8.53 4.73 6.99
N THR A 191 7.42 4.01 7.12
CA THR A 191 6.54 3.65 6.00
C THR A 191 5.26 4.50 5.95
N LEU A 192 5.12 5.49 6.83
CA LEU A 192 3.91 6.30 6.92
C LEU A 192 3.68 7.17 5.66
N TRP A 193 4.72 7.39 4.85
CA TRP A 193 4.64 8.04 3.55
C TRP A 193 3.57 7.42 2.62
N VAL A 194 3.29 6.13 2.76
CA VAL A 194 2.25 5.43 1.98
C VAL A 194 0.88 6.05 2.20
N ILE A 195 0.59 6.50 3.43
CA ILE A 195 -0.68 7.17 3.76
C ILE A 195 -0.79 8.51 3.01
N SER A 196 0.31 9.27 2.92
CA SER A 196 0.37 10.52 2.15
C SER A 196 0.02 10.29 0.69
N VAL A 197 0.67 9.31 0.07
CA VAL A 197 0.42 8.94 -1.33
C VAL A 197 -1.02 8.44 -1.51
N LEU A 198 -1.51 7.56 -0.64
CA LEU A 198 -2.89 7.06 -0.71
C LEU A 198 -3.93 8.17 -0.59
N PHE A 199 -3.67 9.18 0.24
CA PHE A 199 -4.54 10.32 0.38
C PHE A 199 -4.57 11.16 -0.90
N GLN A 200 -3.43 11.62 -1.37
CA GLN A 200 -3.34 12.48 -2.55
C GLN A 200 -3.84 11.80 -3.82
N GLN A 201 -3.44 10.55 -4.03
CA GLN A 201 -3.88 9.80 -5.20
C GLN A 201 -5.39 9.49 -5.17
N SER A 202 -6.01 9.47 -3.99
CA SER A 202 -7.47 9.38 -3.92
C SER A 202 -8.16 10.59 -4.55
N TYR A 203 -7.64 11.81 -4.37
CA TYR A 203 -8.21 13.00 -5.00
C TYR A 203 -7.98 13.02 -6.51
N THR A 204 -6.83 12.56 -6.98
CA THR A 204 -6.58 12.36 -8.42
C THR A 204 -7.64 11.43 -9.02
N VAL A 205 -7.97 10.33 -8.34
CA VAL A 205 -9.03 9.41 -8.77
C VAL A 205 -10.40 10.05 -8.72
N TYR A 206 -10.75 10.78 -7.64
CA TYR A 206 -12.05 11.46 -7.53
C TYR A 206 -12.25 12.49 -8.63
N MET A 207 -11.26 13.33 -8.89
CA MET A 207 -11.34 14.34 -9.96
C MET A 207 -11.50 13.68 -11.34
N THR A 208 -10.74 12.61 -11.60
CA THR A 208 -10.80 11.92 -12.89
C THR A 208 -12.11 11.16 -13.08
N MET A 209 -12.63 10.49 -12.03
CA MET A 209 -13.85 9.68 -12.17
C MET A 209 -15.10 10.51 -12.44
N VAL A 210 -15.15 11.77 -11.96
CA VAL A 210 -16.28 12.69 -12.21
C VAL A 210 -16.44 12.98 -13.71
N ILE A 211 -15.36 12.94 -14.48
CA ILE A 211 -15.35 13.22 -15.91
C ILE A 211 -15.89 12.01 -16.72
N ILE A 212 -15.77 10.79 -16.19
CA ILE A 212 -16.09 9.54 -16.92
C ILE A 212 -17.50 9.52 -17.53
N PRO A 213 -18.59 9.92 -16.82
CA PRO A 213 -19.93 9.88 -17.38
C PRO A 213 -20.12 10.75 -18.62
N TYR A 214 -19.32 11.83 -18.77
CA TYR A 214 -19.40 12.79 -19.85
C TYR A 214 -18.55 12.42 -21.07
N VAL A 215 -17.64 11.44 -20.93
CA VAL A 215 -16.75 11.01 -22.01
C VAL A 215 -17.37 9.82 -22.77
N ARG A 216 -17.32 9.87 -24.09
CA ARG A 216 -17.75 8.76 -24.96
C ARG A 216 -16.94 7.50 -24.66
N LYS A 217 -17.58 6.32 -24.61
CA LYS A 217 -16.93 5.03 -24.28
C LYS A 217 -15.69 4.73 -25.13
N SER A 218 -15.72 5.09 -26.42
CA SER A 218 -14.59 4.89 -27.34
C SER A 218 -13.37 5.76 -27.03
N TRP A 219 -13.55 6.88 -26.38
CA TRP A 219 -12.48 7.82 -26.00
C TRP A 219 -11.98 7.61 -24.57
N ARG A 220 -12.77 6.98 -23.69
CA ARG A 220 -12.38 6.77 -22.28
C ARG A 220 -11.04 6.05 -22.16
N VAL A 221 -10.89 4.88 -22.81
CA VAL A 221 -9.64 4.10 -22.73
C VAL A 221 -8.46 4.90 -23.28
N LYS A 222 -8.66 5.61 -24.41
CA LYS A 222 -7.60 6.44 -25.01
C LYS A 222 -7.19 7.58 -24.08
N ALA A 223 -8.15 8.26 -23.46
CA ALA A 223 -7.90 9.34 -22.52
C ALA A 223 -7.16 8.84 -21.26
N PHE A 224 -7.57 7.68 -20.72
CA PHE A 224 -6.86 7.07 -19.58
C PHE A 224 -5.43 6.67 -19.94
N ILE A 225 -5.21 6.05 -21.10
CA ILE A 225 -3.87 5.70 -21.56
C ILE A 225 -3.01 6.96 -21.74
N GLY A 226 -3.56 8.03 -22.31
CA GLY A 226 -2.86 9.31 -22.42
C GLY A 226 -2.49 9.89 -21.05
N PHE A 227 -3.40 9.84 -20.08
CA PHE A 227 -3.11 10.30 -18.72
C PHE A 227 -2.06 9.42 -18.05
N ILE A 228 -2.18 8.10 -18.15
CA ILE A 228 -1.20 7.15 -17.61
C ILE A 228 0.18 7.44 -18.20
N ALA A 229 0.28 7.61 -19.52
CA ALA A 229 1.55 7.89 -20.19
C ALA A 229 2.19 9.22 -19.75
N THR A 230 1.39 10.28 -19.60
CA THR A 230 1.90 11.57 -19.12
C THR A 230 2.29 11.53 -17.64
N ALA A 231 1.52 10.84 -16.81
CA ALA A 231 1.84 10.66 -15.39
C ALA A 231 3.08 9.77 -15.21
N TRP A 232 3.24 8.74 -16.03
CA TRP A 232 4.43 7.90 -16.10
C TRP A 232 5.66 8.72 -16.48
N TRP A 233 5.54 9.56 -17.52
CA TRP A 233 6.64 10.41 -17.99
C TRP A 233 7.21 11.34 -16.90
N VAL A 234 6.36 11.84 -16.01
CA VAL A 234 6.77 12.74 -14.90
C VAL A 234 6.97 12.01 -13.57
N ASP A 235 7.05 10.70 -13.56
CA ASP A 235 7.22 9.84 -12.36
C ASP A 235 6.24 10.16 -11.22
N SER A 236 4.98 10.41 -11.56
CA SER A 236 3.93 10.68 -10.58
C SER A 236 3.18 9.40 -10.22
N TRP A 237 2.97 9.10 -8.96
CA TRP A 237 2.13 7.97 -8.50
C TRP A 237 0.73 7.91 -9.13
N ALA A 238 0.33 8.95 -9.86
CA ALA A 238 -0.94 9.02 -10.56
C ALA A 238 -1.11 7.92 -11.62
N TRP A 239 -0.02 7.46 -12.27
CA TRP A 239 -0.13 6.39 -13.28
C TRP A 239 -0.60 5.07 -12.69
N TYR A 240 -0.19 4.70 -11.46
CA TYR A 240 -0.75 3.55 -10.73
C TYR A 240 -2.22 3.75 -10.40
N SER A 241 -2.57 4.92 -9.89
CA SER A 241 -3.93 5.22 -9.41
C SER A 241 -4.92 5.30 -10.57
N ILE A 242 -4.55 5.93 -11.68
CA ILE A 242 -5.40 6.02 -12.87
C ILE A 242 -5.52 4.65 -13.56
N THR A 243 -4.48 3.81 -13.50
CA THR A 243 -4.60 2.41 -13.95
C THR A 243 -5.62 1.65 -13.10
N GLY A 244 -5.62 1.82 -11.78
CA GLY A 244 -6.65 1.25 -10.91
C GLY A 244 -8.06 1.69 -11.29
N LEU A 245 -8.25 2.98 -11.60
CA LEU A 245 -9.53 3.52 -12.08
C LEU A 245 -9.92 2.95 -13.44
N LEU A 246 -8.98 2.86 -14.39
CA LEU A 246 -9.20 2.28 -15.72
C LEU A 246 -9.65 0.81 -15.61
N LEU A 247 -8.98 -0.01 -14.81
CA LEU A 247 -9.35 -1.40 -14.57
C LEU A 247 -10.77 -1.53 -13.99
N ALA A 248 -11.15 -0.61 -13.08
CA ALA A 248 -12.49 -0.55 -12.53
C ALA A 248 -13.54 -0.23 -13.61
N ASP A 249 -13.30 0.81 -14.43
CA ASP A 249 -14.24 1.22 -15.49
C ASP A 249 -14.36 0.15 -16.58
N MET A 250 -13.25 -0.49 -16.95
CA MET A 250 -13.27 -1.60 -17.91
C MET A 250 -14.08 -2.79 -17.39
N SER A 251 -13.90 -3.15 -16.12
CA SER A 251 -14.59 -4.29 -15.50
C SER A 251 -16.08 -4.03 -15.34
N ILE A 252 -16.48 -2.83 -14.89
CA ILE A 252 -17.87 -2.48 -14.58
C ILE A 252 -18.65 -2.06 -15.83
N ASN A 253 -18.10 -1.14 -16.64
CA ASN A 253 -18.84 -0.47 -17.69
C ASN A 253 -18.59 -1.03 -19.11
N MET A 254 -17.50 -1.79 -19.31
CA MET A 254 -17.08 -2.22 -20.65
C MET A 254 -17.18 -3.74 -20.87
N ASN A 255 -17.76 -4.49 -19.94
CA ASN A 255 -17.85 -5.95 -20.02
C ASN A 255 -16.49 -6.62 -20.29
N PHE A 256 -15.44 -6.12 -19.64
CA PHE A 256 -14.06 -6.52 -19.89
C PHE A 256 -13.86 -8.02 -19.77
N GLN A 257 -14.39 -8.66 -18.73
CA GLN A 257 -14.23 -10.10 -18.51
C GLN A 257 -14.74 -10.95 -19.70
N MET A 258 -15.90 -10.62 -20.24
CA MET A 258 -16.44 -11.33 -21.41
C MET A 258 -15.59 -11.11 -22.65
N ARG A 259 -15.17 -9.86 -22.90
CA ARG A 259 -14.34 -9.52 -24.05
C ARG A 259 -12.96 -10.17 -23.98
N ALA A 260 -12.32 -10.13 -22.81
CA ALA A 260 -11.03 -10.75 -22.57
C ALA A 260 -11.08 -12.27 -22.80
N ARG A 261 -12.11 -12.95 -22.27
CA ARG A 261 -12.30 -14.38 -22.49
C ARG A 261 -12.60 -14.71 -23.95
N ALA A 262 -13.29 -13.84 -24.67
CA ALA A 262 -13.55 -14.00 -26.10
C ALA A 262 -12.31 -13.81 -26.98
N GLY A 263 -11.27 -13.17 -26.48
CA GLY A 263 -10.03 -12.89 -27.19
C GLY A 263 -10.08 -11.64 -28.10
N ILE A 264 -8.90 -11.19 -28.52
CA ILE A 264 -8.71 -10.03 -29.40
C ILE A 264 -9.02 -10.43 -30.84
N PRO A 265 -9.93 -9.76 -31.56
CA PRO A 265 -10.21 -10.07 -32.96
C PRO A 265 -9.03 -9.60 -33.82
N LEU A 266 -8.39 -10.53 -34.52
CA LEU A 266 -7.28 -10.27 -35.46
C LEU A 266 -7.76 -10.03 -36.90
N GLY A 267 -9.04 -10.31 -37.17
CA GLY A 267 -9.60 -10.20 -38.53
C GLY A 267 -10.26 -11.48 -39.02
N THR A 268 -10.65 -11.46 -40.31
CA THR A 268 -11.25 -12.65 -40.97
C THR A 268 -10.28 -13.15 -42.03
N TRP A 269 -9.85 -14.42 -41.87
CA TRP A 269 -9.02 -15.09 -42.86
C TRP A 269 -9.80 -16.30 -43.41
N ARG A 270 -10.03 -16.36 -44.72
CA ARG A 270 -10.80 -17.42 -45.39
C ARG A 270 -12.18 -17.68 -44.76
N GLY A 271 -12.91 -16.61 -44.40
CA GLY A 271 -14.24 -16.71 -43.79
C GLY A 271 -14.26 -17.10 -42.30
N ARG A 272 -13.12 -17.44 -41.69
CA ARG A 272 -13.01 -17.72 -40.25
C ARG A 272 -12.56 -16.48 -39.50
N LYS A 273 -13.27 -16.14 -38.42
CA LYS A 273 -12.86 -15.06 -37.49
C LYS A 273 -11.72 -15.57 -36.60
N TRP A 274 -10.54 -15.02 -36.80
CA TRP A 274 -9.38 -15.32 -35.96
C TRP A 274 -9.41 -14.44 -34.70
N ARG A 275 -9.22 -15.08 -33.56
CA ARG A 275 -9.13 -14.41 -32.27
C ARG A 275 -7.89 -14.88 -31.54
N MET A 276 -7.08 -13.93 -31.07
CA MET A 276 -5.92 -14.21 -30.24
C MET A 276 -6.38 -14.24 -28.77
N PRO A 277 -6.04 -15.27 -27.99
CA PRO A 277 -6.30 -15.27 -26.56
C PRO A 277 -5.51 -14.16 -25.88
N VAL A 278 -6.05 -13.56 -24.82
CA VAL A 278 -5.39 -12.44 -24.13
C VAL A 278 -4.35 -12.89 -23.09
N TRP A 279 -4.39 -14.15 -22.67
CA TRP A 279 -3.50 -14.66 -21.63
C TRP A 279 -2.01 -14.51 -21.93
N PRO A 280 -1.51 -14.66 -23.22
CA PRO A 280 -0.09 -14.46 -23.49
C PRO A 280 0.36 -13.02 -23.20
N LEU A 281 -0.48 -12.03 -23.53
CA LEU A 281 -0.17 -10.62 -23.26
C LEU A 281 -0.03 -10.38 -21.74
N TYR A 282 -0.97 -10.90 -20.95
CA TYR A 282 -0.94 -10.73 -19.50
C TYR A 282 0.27 -11.45 -18.88
N THR A 283 0.57 -12.65 -19.38
CA THR A 283 1.76 -13.40 -18.95
C THR A 283 3.05 -12.66 -19.31
N ILE A 284 3.15 -12.10 -20.52
CA ILE A 284 4.32 -11.33 -20.94
C ILE A 284 4.52 -10.10 -20.03
N LEU A 285 3.44 -9.36 -19.71
CA LEU A 285 3.52 -8.21 -18.79
C LEU A 285 4.00 -8.63 -17.40
N THR A 286 3.40 -9.69 -16.85
CA THR A 286 3.78 -10.20 -15.53
C THR A 286 5.22 -10.70 -15.50
N LEU A 287 5.64 -11.45 -16.52
CA LEU A 287 7.00 -11.96 -16.62
C LEU A 287 8.02 -10.85 -16.87
N ALA A 288 7.71 -9.86 -17.68
CA ALA A 288 8.59 -8.71 -17.91
C ALA A 288 8.85 -7.96 -16.60
N GLY A 289 7.79 -7.63 -15.84
CA GLY A 289 7.94 -7.01 -14.53
C GLY A 289 8.73 -7.89 -13.57
N LEU A 290 8.43 -9.18 -13.52
CA LEU A 290 9.13 -10.14 -12.67
C LEU A 290 10.62 -10.24 -13.01
N ILE A 291 10.97 -10.33 -14.29
CA ILE A 291 12.37 -10.38 -14.75
C ILE A 291 13.10 -9.10 -14.36
N MET A 292 12.48 -7.93 -14.57
CA MET A 292 13.05 -6.65 -14.16
C MET A 292 13.29 -6.60 -12.64
N MET A 293 12.31 -7.01 -11.82
CA MET A 293 12.45 -7.08 -10.36
C MET A 293 13.63 -7.98 -9.95
N TYR A 294 13.81 -9.14 -10.58
CA TYR A 294 14.95 -10.02 -10.30
C TYR A 294 16.29 -9.46 -10.78
N ILE A 295 16.33 -8.74 -11.89
CA ILE A 295 17.52 -8.02 -12.35
C ILE A 295 17.99 -7.03 -11.26
N TRP A 296 17.07 -6.23 -10.73
CA TRP A 296 17.39 -5.24 -9.69
C TRP A 296 17.68 -5.87 -8.32
N ALA A 297 17.05 -6.98 -7.98
CA ALA A 297 17.27 -7.62 -6.68
C ALA A 297 18.52 -8.50 -6.62
N ALA A 298 18.81 -9.27 -7.70
CA ALA A 298 19.81 -10.31 -7.68
C ALA A 298 21.05 -9.99 -8.51
N TRP A 299 20.88 -9.26 -9.62
CA TRP A 299 21.98 -9.09 -10.59
C TRP A 299 22.64 -7.71 -10.49
N ARG A 300 21.85 -6.63 -10.44
CA ARG A 300 22.34 -5.24 -10.46
C ARG A 300 21.64 -4.35 -9.42
N PRO A 301 21.74 -4.65 -8.13
CA PRO A 301 21.05 -3.87 -7.10
C PRO A 301 21.51 -2.41 -7.05
N GLN A 302 22.76 -2.13 -7.41
CA GLN A 302 23.34 -0.78 -7.46
C GLN A 302 22.76 0.08 -8.59
N ASP A 303 22.15 -0.55 -9.59
CA ASP A 303 21.67 0.13 -10.81
C ASP A 303 20.15 0.37 -10.78
N VAL A 304 19.46 0.05 -9.69
CA VAL A 304 18.00 0.19 -9.55
C VAL A 304 17.51 1.59 -9.89
N TYR A 305 18.31 2.61 -9.59
CA TYR A 305 17.99 4.01 -9.90
C TYR A 305 18.03 4.34 -11.40
N LYS A 306 18.66 3.51 -12.23
CA LYS A 306 18.70 3.74 -13.67
C LYS A 306 17.34 3.55 -14.33
N GLU A 307 16.49 2.69 -13.76
CA GLU A 307 15.11 2.55 -14.21
C GLU A 307 14.35 3.88 -14.13
N VAL A 308 14.49 4.57 -13.02
CA VAL A 308 13.78 5.80 -12.75
C VAL A 308 14.30 6.98 -13.60
N ARG A 309 15.56 6.93 -14.06
CA ARG A 309 16.13 7.96 -14.94
C ARG A 309 15.50 8.00 -16.34
N ILE A 310 14.80 6.93 -16.77
CA ILE A 310 14.06 6.91 -18.05
C ILE A 310 12.95 7.98 -18.05
N HIS A 311 12.46 8.37 -16.90
CA HIS A 311 11.48 9.44 -16.76
C HIS A 311 12.11 10.82 -16.97
N THR A 312 11.64 11.84 -16.29
CA THR A 312 12.13 13.22 -16.45
C THR A 312 13.53 13.49 -15.88
N GLY A 313 14.07 12.56 -15.09
CA GLY A 313 15.39 12.75 -14.44
C GLY A 313 16.55 12.97 -15.40
N GLU A 314 16.52 12.37 -16.60
CA GLU A 314 17.58 12.56 -17.62
C GLU A 314 17.39 13.84 -18.44
N TYR A 315 16.19 14.40 -18.46
CA TYR A 315 15.83 15.59 -19.22
C TYR A 315 15.70 16.83 -18.32
N SER A 316 16.54 16.88 -17.28
CA SER A 316 16.56 17.97 -16.31
C SER A 316 16.82 19.33 -17.01
N THR A 317 16.00 20.31 -16.66
CA THR A 317 16.09 21.68 -17.12
C THR A 317 16.95 22.55 -16.20
N GLY A 318 18.05 22.01 -15.68
CA GLY A 318 18.98 22.74 -14.81
C GLY A 318 18.39 23.13 -13.44
N GLY A 319 17.54 22.31 -12.86
CA GLY A 319 16.93 22.53 -11.56
C GLY A 319 15.59 23.28 -11.58
N LEU A 320 15.12 23.74 -12.74
CA LEU A 320 13.81 24.41 -12.85
C LEU A 320 12.63 23.43 -12.69
N ASN A 321 12.78 22.20 -13.19
CA ASN A 321 11.85 21.10 -12.99
C ASN A 321 12.49 20.03 -12.11
N ASP A 322 12.93 20.44 -10.94
CA ASP A 322 13.76 19.62 -10.09
C ASP A 322 13.10 18.31 -9.69
N VAL A 323 13.46 17.25 -10.39
CA VAL A 323 13.27 15.87 -9.97
C VAL A 323 14.66 15.36 -9.62
N VAL A 324 15.23 15.90 -8.56
CA VAL A 324 16.41 15.29 -7.94
C VAL A 324 15.91 14.00 -7.31
N MET A 325 16.19 12.90 -7.97
CA MET A 325 16.02 11.57 -7.41
C MET A 325 17.09 11.35 -6.36
N GLU A 326 16.76 11.73 -5.14
CA GLU A 326 17.58 11.39 -3.99
C GLU A 326 17.44 9.87 -3.74
N PRO A 327 18.54 9.15 -3.55
CA PRO A 327 18.48 7.76 -3.11
C PRO A 327 17.63 7.66 -1.83
N GLY A 328 16.63 6.80 -1.83
CA GLY A 328 15.76 6.60 -0.68
C GLY A 328 14.35 7.19 -0.80
N THR A 329 14.09 8.09 -1.74
CA THR A 329 12.71 8.55 -1.96
C THR A 329 11.83 7.42 -2.49
N PRO A 330 10.62 7.21 -1.93
CA PRO A 330 9.71 6.21 -2.45
C PRO A 330 9.22 6.62 -3.84
N MET A 331 9.64 5.87 -4.84
CA MET A 331 9.35 6.13 -6.26
C MET A 331 8.38 5.12 -6.83
N ALA A 332 7.60 5.56 -7.82
CA ALA A 332 6.78 4.67 -8.63
C ALA A 332 7.70 3.93 -9.62
N ARG A 333 7.71 2.59 -9.60
CA ARG A 333 8.66 1.76 -10.36
C ARG A 333 7.99 1.03 -11.51
N ASP A 334 8.68 0.94 -12.66
CA ASP A 334 8.20 0.27 -13.86
C ASP A 334 8.06 -1.25 -13.69
N ASP A 335 9.04 -1.88 -13.02
CA ASP A 335 9.04 -3.31 -12.76
C ASP A 335 7.82 -3.75 -11.97
N ASN A 336 7.54 -3.07 -10.86
CA ASN A 336 6.37 -3.32 -10.03
C ASN A 336 5.07 -3.05 -10.80
N TYR A 337 5.03 -2.00 -11.61
CA TYR A 337 3.86 -1.65 -12.40
C TYR A 337 3.51 -2.74 -13.41
N LEU A 338 4.48 -3.20 -14.19
CA LEU A 338 4.26 -4.25 -15.19
C LEU A 338 3.77 -5.55 -14.53
N PHE A 339 4.41 -5.95 -13.44
CA PHE A 339 4.02 -7.12 -12.67
C PHE A 339 2.59 -7.00 -12.14
N LEU A 340 2.27 -5.86 -11.51
CA LEU A 340 0.95 -5.61 -10.93
C LEU A 340 -0.12 -5.49 -12.03
N LEU A 341 0.14 -4.77 -13.11
CA LEU A 341 -0.79 -4.63 -14.23
C LEU A 341 -1.15 -6.00 -14.81
N GLY A 342 -0.16 -6.84 -15.10
CA GLY A 342 -0.39 -8.20 -15.59
C GLY A 342 -1.19 -9.05 -14.60
N THR A 343 -0.82 -9.02 -13.33
CA THR A 343 -1.51 -9.75 -12.25
C THR A 343 -2.96 -9.28 -12.08
N PHE A 344 -3.23 -7.97 -12.12
CA PHE A 344 -4.59 -7.44 -12.01
C PHE A 344 -5.45 -7.77 -13.22
N LEU A 345 -4.89 -7.75 -14.43
CA LEU A 345 -5.58 -8.19 -15.63
C LEU A 345 -5.96 -9.68 -15.54
N ILE A 346 -5.09 -10.51 -14.99
CA ILE A 346 -5.37 -11.92 -14.69
C ILE A 346 -6.51 -12.04 -13.67
N LEU A 347 -6.44 -11.30 -12.58
CA LEU A 347 -7.47 -11.29 -11.53
C LEU A 347 -8.83 -10.81 -12.05
N GLU A 348 -8.88 -9.79 -12.91
CA GLU A 348 -10.15 -9.31 -13.47
C GLU A 348 -10.75 -10.29 -14.50
N THR A 349 -9.94 -11.14 -15.13
CA THR A 349 -10.39 -12.02 -16.22
C THR A 349 -10.84 -13.40 -15.73
N TRP A 350 -10.09 -14.02 -14.81
CA TRP A 350 -10.32 -15.41 -14.40
C TRP A 350 -10.84 -15.54 -12.97
N SER A 351 -11.77 -16.48 -12.80
CA SER A 351 -12.40 -16.74 -11.49
C SER A 351 -11.51 -17.55 -10.54
N PHE A 352 -10.59 -18.37 -11.06
CA PHE A 352 -9.73 -19.21 -10.23
C PHE A 352 -8.82 -18.37 -9.30
N PRO A 353 -8.02 -17.39 -9.79
CA PRO A 353 -7.23 -16.53 -8.90
C PRO A 353 -8.10 -15.74 -7.92
N GLN A 354 -9.30 -15.30 -8.36
CA GLN A 354 -10.25 -14.63 -7.47
C GLN A 354 -10.69 -15.51 -6.30
N ALA A 355 -10.87 -16.82 -6.54
CA ALA A 355 -11.31 -17.77 -5.50
C ALA A 355 -10.26 -17.89 -4.36
N VAL A 356 -8.97 -17.88 -4.70
CA VAL A 356 -7.87 -17.90 -3.72
C VAL A 356 -7.98 -16.71 -2.74
N PHE A 357 -8.24 -15.51 -3.27
CA PHE A 357 -8.35 -14.30 -2.45
C PHE A 357 -9.74 -14.12 -1.80
N ARG A 358 -10.73 -14.97 -2.08
CA ARG A 358 -12.01 -14.99 -1.37
C ARG A 358 -11.96 -15.78 -0.06
N ASN A 359 -10.79 -16.26 0.35
CA ASN A 359 -10.62 -16.95 1.62
C ASN A 359 -11.07 -16.05 2.79
N PRO A 360 -11.90 -16.55 3.73
CA PRO A 360 -12.40 -15.78 4.88
C PRO A 360 -11.29 -15.17 5.73
N PHE A 361 -10.18 -15.88 5.93
CA PHE A 361 -9.02 -15.39 6.68
C PHE A 361 -8.37 -14.17 6.02
N LEU A 362 -8.11 -14.24 4.70
CA LEU A 362 -7.56 -13.11 3.96
C LEU A 362 -8.53 -11.92 3.93
N MET A 363 -9.82 -12.19 3.80
CA MET A 363 -10.85 -11.15 3.86
C MET A 363 -10.93 -10.48 5.23
N TYR A 364 -10.77 -11.25 6.31
CA TYR A 364 -10.69 -10.70 7.67
C TYR A 364 -9.50 -9.74 7.81
N LEU A 365 -8.30 -10.16 7.42
CA LEU A 365 -7.10 -9.32 7.44
C LEU A 365 -7.25 -8.07 6.55
N GLY A 366 -7.81 -8.24 5.36
CA GLY A 366 -7.99 -7.14 4.42
C GLY A 366 -8.92 -6.02 4.90
N ARG A 367 -9.93 -6.35 5.71
CA ARG A 367 -10.80 -5.36 6.36
C ARG A 367 -10.06 -4.53 7.41
N ARG A 368 -9.05 -5.11 8.04
CA ARG A 368 -8.24 -4.52 9.11
C ARG A 368 -6.87 -4.04 8.64
N SER A 369 -6.68 -3.96 7.33
CA SER A 369 -5.36 -3.70 6.71
C SER A 369 -4.71 -2.41 7.20
N LEU A 370 -5.48 -1.33 7.38
CA LEU A 370 -4.96 -0.07 7.90
C LEU A 370 -4.49 -0.19 9.35
N SER A 371 -5.30 -0.85 10.19
CA SER A 371 -4.97 -1.05 11.60
C SER A 371 -3.72 -1.92 11.78
N TRP A 372 -3.57 -2.97 10.98
CA TRP A 372 -2.36 -3.80 10.97
C TRP A 372 -1.13 -2.98 10.56
N PHE A 373 -1.24 -2.27 9.46
CA PHE A 373 -0.16 -1.43 8.95
C PHE A 373 0.31 -0.42 10.01
N LEU A 374 -0.61 0.23 10.73
CA LEU A 374 -0.29 1.25 11.71
C LEU A 374 0.25 0.71 13.05
N VAL A 375 0.00 -0.57 13.37
CA VAL A 375 0.37 -1.15 14.68
C VAL A 375 1.59 -2.07 14.58
N GLN A 376 1.79 -2.76 13.47
CA GLN A 376 2.81 -3.81 13.34
C GLN A 376 4.23 -3.32 13.66
N SER A 377 4.63 -2.16 13.17
CA SER A 377 5.97 -1.60 13.40
C SER A 377 6.17 -1.19 14.86
N ILE A 378 5.13 -0.68 15.53
CA ILE A 378 5.19 -0.34 16.96
C ILE A 378 5.53 -1.59 17.78
N ILE A 379 4.84 -2.70 17.50
CA ILE A 379 5.05 -3.96 18.24
C ILE A 379 6.43 -4.56 17.92
N ILE A 380 6.86 -4.57 16.66
CA ILE A 380 8.15 -5.13 16.28
C ILE A 380 9.28 -4.35 16.95
N TYR A 381 9.22 -3.01 16.95
CA TYR A 381 10.26 -2.17 17.55
C TYR A 381 10.22 -2.19 19.08
N SER A 382 9.05 -2.22 19.72
CA SER A 382 8.94 -2.20 21.18
C SER A 382 9.11 -3.58 21.81
N VAL A 383 8.39 -4.60 21.31
CA VAL A 383 8.38 -5.96 21.87
C VAL A 383 9.44 -6.83 21.20
N GLY A 384 9.51 -6.80 19.86
CA GLY A 384 10.39 -7.66 19.07
C GLY A 384 11.86 -7.45 19.39
N ILE A 385 12.34 -6.20 19.29
CA ILE A 385 13.75 -5.87 19.58
C ILE A 385 14.12 -6.23 21.03
N LYS A 386 13.28 -5.88 22.03
CA LYS A 386 13.57 -6.19 23.43
C LYS A 386 13.64 -7.68 23.71
N ILE A 387 12.75 -8.48 23.13
CA ILE A 387 12.77 -9.92 23.29
C ILE A 387 14.00 -10.51 22.62
N PHE A 388 14.32 -10.04 21.41
CA PHE A 388 15.52 -10.48 20.71
C PHE A 388 16.78 -10.23 21.53
N THR A 389 16.98 -9.01 22.00
CA THR A 389 18.13 -8.64 22.84
C THR A 389 18.17 -9.48 24.13
N HIS A 390 17.04 -9.65 24.81
CA HIS A 390 16.97 -10.48 26.02
C HIS A 390 17.35 -11.96 25.74
N LEU A 391 16.85 -12.52 24.62
CA LEU A 391 17.17 -13.92 24.28
C LEU A 391 18.65 -14.11 23.89
N THR A 392 19.22 -13.17 23.16
CA THR A 392 20.62 -13.26 22.70
C THR A 392 21.60 -12.96 23.82
N GLU A 393 21.40 -11.89 24.60
CA GLU A 393 22.35 -11.44 25.62
C GLU A 393 22.19 -12.18 26.96
N THR A 394 20.93 -12.42 27.41
CA THR A 394 20.70 -13.01 28.73
C THR A 394 20.60 -14.53 28.67
N ARG A 395 20.03 -15.08 27.59
CA ARG A 395 19.81 -16.52 27.43
C ARG A 395 20.83 -17.20 26.53
N ASN A 396 21.75 -16.46 25.90
CA ASN A 396 22.73 -16.95 24.92
C ASN A 396 22.09 -17.81 23.82
N ALA A 397 20.87 -17.46 23.40
CA ALA A 397 20.17 -18.15 22.32
C ALA A 397 20.86 -17.88 20.98
N SER A 398 20.84 -18.85 20.06
CA SER A 398 21.34 -18.61 18.71
C SER A 398 20.48 -17.56 17.99
N PHE A 399 21.07 -16.86 17.04
CA PHE A 399 20.39 -15.82 16.26
C PHE A 399 19.08 -16.34 15.63
N GLU A 400 19.12 -17.55 15.06
CA GLU A 400 17.98 -18.17 14.40
C GLU A 400 16.86 -18.52 15.40
N ALA A 401 17.23 -19.05 16.57
CA ALA A 401 16.27 -19.38 17.62
C ALA A 401 15.61 -18.11 18.18
N ALA A 402 16.39 -17.07 18.47
CA ALA A 402 15.90 -15.78 18.93
C ALA A 402 14.98 -15.12 17.91
N THR A 403 15.36 -15.09 16.63
CA THR A 403 14.55 -14.53 15.54
C THR A 403 13.25 -15.29 15.37
N THR A 404 13.29 -16.63 15.40
CA THR A 404 12.08 -17.46 15.28
C THR A 404 11.13 -17.25 16.45
N ALA A 405 11.63 -17.20 17.67
CA ALA A 405 10.82 -16.91 18.86
C ALA A 405 10.18 -15.52 18.77
N CYS A 406 10.98 -14.51 18.39
CA CYS A 406 10.47 -13.14 18.17
C CYS A 406 9.38 -13.07 17.11
N PHE A 407 9.51 -13.84 16.03
CA PHE A 407 8.48 -13.88 14.98
C PHE A 407 7.11 -14.30 15.54
N PHE A 408 7.08 -15.40 16.27
CA PHE A 408 5.82 -15.89 16.85
C PHE A 408 5.28 -14.95 17.92
N VAL A 409 6.13 -14.37 18.77
CA VAL A 409 5.69 -13.41 19.79
C VAL A 409 5.15 -12.14 19.15
N CYS A 410 5.84 -11.57 18.15
CA CYS A 410 5.37 -10.39 17.43
C CYS A 410 4.05 -10.67 16.72
N LEU A 411 3.92 -11.81 16.04
CA LEU A 411 2.69 -12.18 15.35
C LEU A 411 1.51 -12.31 16.33
N LEU A 412 1.71 -13.05 17.44
CA LEU A 412 0.69 -13.25 18.48
C LEU A 412 0.30 -11.93 19.18
N THR A 413 1.19 -10.96 19.24
CA THR A 413 0.93 -9.64 19.83
C THR A 413 0.29 -8.68 18.84
N VAL A 414 0.69 -8.70 17.56
CA VAL A 414 0.13 -7.83 16.52
C VAL A 414 -1.33 -8.16 16.24
N ILE A 415 -1.73 -9.44 16.24
CA ILE A 415 -3.13 -9.86 15.97
C ILE A 415 -4.11 -9.16 16.92
N PRO A 416 -4.02 -9.32 18.25
CA PRO A 416 -4.95 -8.65 19.17
C PRO A 416 -4.79 -7.12 19.18
N SER A 417 -3.57 -6.61 19.05
CA SER A 417 -3.32 -5.16 19.05
C SER A 417 -3.95 -4.48 17.84
N ALA A 418 -3.86 -5.07 16.66
CA ALA A 418 -4.51 -4.57 15.45
C ALA A 418 -6.04 -4.66 15.54
N GLU A 419 -6.58 -5.71 16.18
CA GLU A 419 -8.03 -5.85 16.42
C GLU A 419 -8.54 -4.80 17.40
N ILE A 420 -7.80 -4.53 18.48
CA ILE A 420 -8.12 -3.48 19.45
C ILE A 420 -8.08 -2.11 18.75
N PHE A 421 -7.02 -1.82 17.99
CA PHE A 421 -6.89 -0.57 17.24
C PHE A 421 -8.04 -0.40 16.23
N TYR A 422 -8.40 -1.45 15.52
CA TYR A 422 -9.53 -1.44 14.61
C TYR A 422 -10.83 -1.06 15.31
N ARG A 423 -11.15 -1.72 16.43
CA ARG A 423 -12.40 -1.50 17.14
C ARG A 423 -12.49 -0.16 17.85
N LEU A 424 -11.37 0.31 18.43
CA LEU A 424 -11.36 1.53 19.24
C LEU A 424 -11.09 2.79 18.42
N ILE A 425 -10.40 2.69 17.27
CA ILE A 425 -9.93 3.86 16.53
C ILE A 425 -10.40 3.84 15.07
N ASP A 426 -10.07 2.82 14.27
CA ASP A 426 -10.36 2.82 12.83
C ASP A 426 -11.87 2.75 12.56
N PHE A 427 -12.59 1.83 13.18
CA PHE A 427 -14.03 1.69 13.00
C PHE A 427 -14.83 2.93 13.49
N PRO A 428 -14.60 3.48 14.71
CA PRO A 428 -15.24 4.72 15.14
C PRO A 428 -14.89 5.92 14.25
N SER A 429 -13.66 6.03 13.75
CA SER A 429 -13.28 7.12 12.83
C SER A 429 -14.07 7.10 11.53
N GLN A 430 -14.36 5.91 11.00
CA GLN A 430 -15.22 5.74 9.83
C GLN A 430 -16.66 6.13 10.11
N ALA A 431 -17.18 5.78 11.29
CA ALA A 431 -18.53 6.18 11.73
C ALA A 431 -18.63 7.70 11.93
N PHE A 432 -17.63 8.28 12.62
CA PHE A 432 -17.54 9.73 12.83
C PHE A 432 -17.51 10.49 11.49
N ALA A 433 -16.69 10.07 10.54
CA ALA A 433 -16.61 10.71 9.24
C ALA A 433 -17.96 10.71 8.47
N ARG A 434 -18.78 9.67 8.66
CA ARG A 434 -20.14 9.62 8.06
C ARG A 434 -21.09 10.60 8.75
N VAL A 435 -21.16 10.52 10.08
CA VAL A 435 -22.04 11.39 10.88
C VAL A 435 -21.72 12.86 10.63
N THR A 436 -20.43 13.20 10.58
CA THR A 436 -20.00 14.58 10.31
C THR A 436 -20.43 15.04 8.92
N PHE A 437 -20.30 14.21 7.89
CA PHE A 437 -20.75 14.55 6.55
C PHE A 437 -22.27 14.73 6.50
N ASP A 438 -23.03 13.82 7.10
CA ASP A 438 -24.49 13.88 7.13
C ASP A 438 -25.01 15.09 7.92
N TRP A 439 -24.26 15.51 8.96
CA TRP A 439 -24.56 16.73 9.70
C TRP A 439 -24.28 18.01 8.91
N ILE A 440 -23.16 18.07 8.18
CA ILE A 440 -22.82 19.25 7.34
C ILE A 440 -23.76 19.37 6.14
N ARG A 441 -24.29 18.25 5.63
CA ARG A 441 -25.21 18.24 4.49
C ARG A 441 -26.61 18.77 4.81
N LYS A 442 -27.04 18.66 6.07
CA LYS A 442 -28.34 19.17 6.55
C LYS A 442 -28.33 20.68 6.67
#